data_69729511e9f8e97d671b917ab05de8c6
#
_entry.id   69729511e9f8e97d671b917ab05de8c6
#
_cell.length_a   1.000
_cell.length_b   1.000
_cell.length_c   1.000
_cell.angle_alpha   90.00
_cell.angle_beta   90.00
_cell.angle_gamma   90.00
#
_symmetry.space_group_name_H-M   'P 1'
#
loop_
_entity.id
_entity.type
_entity.pdbx_description
1 polymer ?
#
loop_
_entity_poly.entity_id
_entity_poly.type
_entity_poly.pdbx_seq_one_letter_code
_entity_poly.pdbx_strand_id
1 'polypeptide(L)'
;MSLEQVERGSRAKEFTVAFPDPPANRENAQVFANGVSDSQAAVRLRTALERSRHPMLIADDQRRWVTGNAAACDLLGIPRDEIPWRTMDDFTPPSERRRLEEQWRAFLASGGAEGWYQLYVPDRGSVPVEFSATANVLPARHLSVFIPSDEASAEQGSALDREPTWAPVAVESVGRLQLTEREREVMTLVASGLQSGDIAERLFLSPETVKSHVHNALVKLGAHTRAHAVAIALVTGQITWEI
;
A
#
# COMPACT_ATOMS: atom_id res chain seq x y z
N MET A 1 -54.15 0.97 25.30
CA MET A 1 -52.88 1.65 25.47
C MET A 1 -51.88 0.97 24.57
N SER A 2 -51.69 1.50 23.38
CA SER A 2 -50.84 0.90 22.33
C SER A 2 -49.42 1.41 22.50
N LEU A 3 -48.49 0.43 22.53
CA LEU A 3 -47.05 0.71 22.48
C LEU A 3 -46.68 0.80 21.00
N GLU A 4 -46.42 2.01 20.53
CA GLU A 4 -45.82 2.24 19.23
C GLU A 4 -44.33 1.84 19.25
N GLN A 5 -44.01 0.86 18.48
CA GLN A 5 -42.65 0.47 18.15
C GLN A 5 -42.04 1.57 17.23
N VAL A 6 -41.02 2.25 17.72
CA VAL A 6 -40.16 3.11 16.89
C VAL A 6 -39.15 2.22 16.20
N GLU A 7 -39.44 1.78 14.99
CA GLU A 7 -38.46 1.23 14.06
C GLU A 7 -37.53 2.36 13.57
N ARG A 8 -36.34 2.42 14.14
CA ARG A 8 -35.23 3.19 13.54
C ARG A 8 -34.58 2.36 12.44
N GLY A 9 -35.16 2.45 11.26
CA GLY A 9 -34.51 1.96 10.04
C GLY A 9 -33.29 2.80 9.71
N SER A 10 -32.11 2.30 10.03
CA SER A 10 -30.85 2.81 9.47
C SER A 10 -30.80 2.40 8.00
N ARG A 11 -31.26 3.27 7.12
CA ARG A 11 -31.03 3.14 5.69
C ARG A 11 -29.54 3.45 5.44
N ALA A 12 -28.74 2.40 5.33
CA ALA A 12 -27.47 2.48 4.62
C ALA A 12 -27.79 2.98 3.20
N LYS A 13 -27.38 4.19 2.87
CA LYS A 13 -27.46 4.68 1.49
C LYS A 13 -26.48 3.86 0.67
N GLU A 14 -26.98 2.95 -0.15
CA GLU A 14 -26.24 2.32 -1.21
C GLU A 14 -25.72 3.41 -2.14
N PHE A 15 -24.44 3.74 -1.97
CA PHE A 15 -23.72 4.57 -2.93
C PHE A 15 -23.21 3.67 -4.04
N THR A 16 -23.98 3.55 -5.10
CA THR A 16 -23.50 2.98 -6.36
C THR A 16 -22.62 4.04 -7.02
N VAL A 17 -21.30 3.95 -6.85
CA VAL A 17 -20.35 4.77 -7.60
C VAL A 17 -20.18 4.10 -8.96
N ALA A 18 -20.87 4.60 -9.98
CA ALA A 18 -20.53 4.30 -11.35
C ALA A 18 -19.21 5.00 -11.67
N PHE A 19 -18.16 4.24 -12.02
CA PHE A 19 -16.95 4.82 -12.54
C PHE A 19 -17.24 5.47 -13.90
N PRO A 20 -16.72 6.68 -14.19
CA PRO A 20 -16.77 7.22 -15.52
C PRO A 20 -16.02 6.29 -16.49
N ASP A 21 -16.54 6.13 -17.70
CA ASP A 21 -15.86 5.38 -18.74
C ASP A 21 -14.44 5.93 -18.96
N PRO A 22 -13.44 5.06 -19.21
CA PRO A 22 -12.08 5.50 -19.43
C PRO A 22 -12.04 6.43 -20.66
N PRO A 23 -11.38 7.60 -20.56
CA PRO A 23 -11.25 8.50 -21.70
C PRO A 23 -10.48 7.81 -22.82
N ALA A 24 -10.87 8.06 -24.06
CA ALA A 24 -10.36 7.40 -25.28
C ALA A 24 -8.87 7.64 -25.58
N ASN A 25 -8.14 8.32 -24.73
CA ASN A 25 -6.76 8.70 -24.97
C ASN A 25 -5.77 7.73 -24.33
N ARG A 26 -5.10 6.91 -25.15
CA ARG A 26 -4.14 5.86 -24.75
C ARG A 26 -2.74 6.36 -24.41
N GLU A 27 -2.47 7.66 -24.45
CA GLU A 27 -1.08 8.18 -24.31
C GLU A 27 -0.47 8.03 -22.91
N ASN A 28 -1.28 8.01 -21.85
CA ASN A 28 -0.75 7.92 -20.47
C ASN A 28 -0.22 6.55 -20.06
N ALA A 29 -0.72 5.47 -20.65
CA ALA A 29 -0.20 4.12 -20.39
C ALA A 29 1.21 3.90 -20.98
N GLN A 30 1.58 4.70 -21.98
CA GLN A 30 2.85 4.61 -22.70
C GLN A 30 3.99 5.34 -22.00
N VAL A 31 3.67 6.28 -21.08
CA VAL A 31 4.68 7.11 -20.39
C VAL A 31 5.56 6.28 -19.45
N PHE A 32 5.03 5.21 -18.86
CA PHE A 32 5.85 4.31 -18.04
C PHE A 32 6.77 3.42 -18.91
N ALA A 33 6.34 3.13 -20.14
CA ALA A 33 7.16 2.37 -21.08
C ALA A 33 8.29 3.21 -21.71
N ASN A 34 8.09 4.53 -21.87
CA ASN A 34 8.98 5.38 -22.67
C ASN A 34 9.77 6.43 -21.88
N GLY A 35 9.52 6.64 -20.59
CA GLY A 35 10.09 7.79 -19.84
C GLY A 35 11.02 7.47 -18.69
N VAL A 36 11.14 6.22 -18.26
CA VAL A 36 12.02 5.79 -17.16
C VAL A 36 12.90 4.64 -17.68
N SER A 37 13.67 4.95 -18.72
CA SER A 37 14.65 4.02 -19.22
C SER A 37 15.82 3.91 -18.24
N ASP A 38 16.17 2.66 -17.90
CA ASP A 38 17.48 2.18 -17.48
C ASP A 38 18.09 2.62 -16.14
N SER A 39 17.38 3.32 -15.25
CA SER A 39 17.91 3.44 -13.90
C SER A 39 17.74 2.13 -13.14
N GLN A 40 18.77 1.71 -12.40
CA GLN A 40 18.70 0.53 -11.51
C GLN A 40 17.48 0.56 -10.58
N ALA A 41 17.06 1.77 -10.17
CA ALA A 41 15.87 1.99 -9.34
C ALA A 41 14.57 1.60 -10.07
N ALA A 42 14.43 1.95 -11.34
CA ALA A 42 13.25 1.60 -12.13
C ALA A 42 13.14 0.09 -12.37
N VAL A 43 14.27 -0.58 -12.62
CA VAL A 43 14.32 -2.05 -12.78
C VAL A 43 13.92 -2.73 -11.48
N ARG A 44 14.47 -2.30 -10.34
CA ARG A 44 14.11 -2.85 -9.02
C ARG A 44 12.63 -2.66 -8.71
N LEU A 45 12.11 -1.47 -8.96
CA LEU A 45 10.70 -1.15 -8.71
C LEU A 45 9.77 -2.00 -9.58
N ARG A 46 10.11 -2.20 -10.85
CA ARG A 46 9.36 -3.09 -11.75
C ARG A 46 9.36 -4.52 -11.24
N THR A 47 10.54 -5.04 -10.87
CA THR A 47 10.67 -6.39 -10.31
C THR A 47 9.87 -6.54 -9.01
N ALA A 48 9.88 -5.50 -8.16
CA ALA A 48 9.09 -5.46 -6.94
C ALA A 48 7.59 -5.57 -7.23
N LEU A 49 7.08 -4.76 -8.15
CA LEU A 49 5.68 -4.80 -8.58
C LEU A 49 5.28 -6.18 -9.12
N GLU A 50 6.12 -6.80 -9.94
CA GLU A 50 5.79 -8.09 -10.57
C GLU A 50 5.80 -9.26 -9.58
N ARG A 51 6.66 -9.23 -8.57
CA ARG A 51 6.89 -10.37 -7.67
C ARG A 51 6.20 -10.28 -6.32
N SER A 52 5.85 -9.05 -5.87
CA SER A 52 5.17 -8.88 -4.59
C SER A 52 3.73 -9.37 -4.64
N ARG A 53 3.34 -10.08 -3.59
CA ARG A 53 1.94 -10.43 -3.32
C ARG A 53 1.21 -9.32 -2.55
N HIS A 54 1.93 -8.38 -1.96
CA HIS A 54 1.29 -7.20 -1.39
C HIS A 54 0.80 -6.29 -2.51
N PRO A 55 -0.42 -5.73 -2.39
CA PRO A 55 -0.91 -4.72 -3.30
C PRO A 55 0.06 -3.53 -3.35
N MET A 56 0.53 -3.19 -4.54
CA MET A 56 1.47 -2.09 -4.77
C MET A 56 0.96 -1.23 -5.92
N LEU A 57 0.96 0.09 -5.69
CA LEU A 57 0.54 1.09 -6.67
C LEU A 57 1.59 2.19 -6.78
N ILE A 58 1.78 2.67 -7.99
CA ILE A 58 2.55 3.88 -8.27
C ILE A 58 1.58 4.99 -8.65
N ALA A 59 1.68 6.14 -7.97
CA ALA A 59 0.93 7.34 -8.30
C ALA A 59 1.85 8.47 -8.77
N ASP A 60 1.28 9.45 -9.48
CA ASP A 60 1.94 10.73 -9.79
C ASP A 60 1.60 11.81 -8.75
N ASP A 61 2.19 13.01 -8.90
CA ASP A 61 1.95 14.17 -8.02
C ASP A 61 0.47 14.57 -7.93
N GLN A 62 -0.33 14.23 -8.94
CA GLN A 62 -1.77 14.54 -9.02
C GLN A 62 -2.64 13.40 -8.49
N ARG A 63 -2.08 12.42 -7.79
CA ARG A 63 -2.78 11.23 -7.26
C ARG A 63 -3.34 10.30 -8.33
N ARG A 64 -2.94 10.43 -9.61
CA ARG A 64 -3.35 9.50 -10.65
C ARG A 64 -2.50 8.23 -10.54
N TRP A 65 -3.15 7.09 -10.65
CA TRP A 65 -2.44 5.83 -10.71
C TRP A 65 -1.67 5.71 -12.02
N VAL A 66 -0.41 5.34 -11.96
CA VAL A 66 0.47 5.13 -13.11
C VAL A 66 0.52 3.64 -13.45
N THR A 67 0.65 2.81 -12.44
CA THR A 67 0.68 1.35 -12.57
C THR A 67 0.44 0.68 -11.22
N GLY A 68 0.12 -0.61 -11.24
CA GLY A 68 0.01 -1.46 -10.06
C GLY A 68 0.29 -2.91 -10.40
N ASN A 69 0.50 -3.72 -9.38
CA ASN A 69 0.67 -5.17 -9.55
C ASN A 69 -0.69 -5.91 -9.55
N ALA A 70 -0.64 -7.23 -9.78
CA ALA A 70 -1.85 -8.06 -9.79
C ALA A 70 -2.61 -7.99 -8.45
N ALA A 71 -1.90 -8.02 -7.32
CA ALA A 71 -2.53 -7.91 -6.01
C ALA A 71 -3.26 -6.56 -5.79
N ALA A 72 -2.75 -5.47 -6.38
CA ALA A 72 -3.44 -4.18 -6.36
C ALA A 72 -4.72 -4.21 -7.22
N CYS A 73 -4.70 -4.89 -8.36
CA CYS A 73 -5.90 -5.10 -9.17
C CYS A 73 -6.98 -5.86 -8.39
N ASP A 74 -6.57 -6.93 -7.69
CA ASP A 74 -7.47 -7.75 -6.85
C ASP A 74 -8.02 -6.93 -5.67
N LEU A 75 -7.18 -6.11 -5.03
CA LEU A 75 -7.59 -5.24 -3.93
C LEU A 75 -8.62 -4.20 -4.39
N LEU A 76 -8.37 -3.54 -5.53
CA LEU A 76 -9.19 -2.47 -6.05
C LEU A 76 -10.40 -2.98 -6.86
N GLY A 77 -10.44 -4.26 -7.20
CA GLY A 77 -11.50 -4.84 -8.02
C GLY A 77 -11.53 -4.33 -9.46
N ILE A 78 -10.38 -3.91 -10.02
CA ILE A 78 -10.27 -3.37 -11.38
C ILE A 78 -9.20 -4.11 -12.19
N PRO A 79 -9.36 -4.25 -13.50
CA PRO A 79 -8.35 -4.83 -14.36
C PRO A 79 -7.13 -3.90 -14.51
N ARG A 80 -5.96 -4.49 -14.81
CA ARG A 80 -4.67 -3.78 -14.82
C ARG A 80 -4.62 -2.62 -15.81
N ASP A 81 -5.29 -2.74 -16.94
CA ASP A 81 -5.36 -1.73 -17.99
C ASP A 81 -6.25 -0.54 -17.60
N GLU A 82 -7.09 -0.69 -16.58
CA GLU A 82 -7.87 0.42 -16.02
C GLU A 82 -7.11 1.25 -14.98
N ILE A 83 -6.06 0.71 -14.34
CA ILE A 83 -5.31 1.42 -13.30
C ILE A 83 -4.89 2.83 -13.76
N PRO A 84 -4.29 3.05 -14.97
CA PRO A 84 -3.86 4.38 -15.39
C PRO A 84 -4.99 5.40 -15.62
N TRP A 85 -6.23 4.94 -15.65
CA TRP A 85 -7.41 5.77 -15.80
C TRP A 85 -8.07 6.17 -14.48
N ARG A 86 -7.52 5.69 -13.37
CA ARG A 86 -8.05 5.91 -12.04
C ARG A 86 -7.15 6.82 -11.22
N THR A 87 -7.78 7.43 -10.23
CA THR A 87 -7.12 8.28 -9.25
C THR A 87 -7.36 7.72 -7.84
N MET A 88 -6.58 8.15 -6.88
CA MET A 88 -6.82 7.83 -5.48
C MET A 88 -8.19 8.33 -5.00
N ASP A 89 -8.66 9.44 -5.58
CA ASP A 89 -9.96 10.05 -5.25
C ASP A 89 -11.15 9.15 -5.64
N ASP A 90 -10.98 8.25 -6.63
CA ASP A 90 -12.03 7.30 -7.06
C ASP A 90 -12.29 6.24 -5.99
N PHE A 91 -11.28 5.94 -5.17
CA PHE A 91 -11.35 4.97 -4.07
C PHE A 91 -11.44 5.64 -2.69
N THR A 92 -11.81 6.93 -2.68
CA THR A 92 -11.96 7.73 -1.47
C THR A 92 -13.39 8.26 -1.38
N PRO A 93 -14.11 8.04 -0.26
CA PRO A 93 -15.43 8.62 -0.06
C PRO A 93 -15.42 10.13 -0.31
N PRO A 94 -16.44 10.71 -0.96
CA PRO A 94 -16.49 12.15 -1.25
C PRO A 94 -16.30 13.04 -0.01
N SER A 95 -16.77 12.60 1.16
CA SER A 95 -16.60 13.29 2.43
C SER A 95 -15.13 13.39 2.88
N GLU A 96 -14.29 12.46 2.46
CA GLU A 96 -12.89 12.35 2.87
C GLU A 96 -11.90 12.96 1.86
N ARG A 97 -12.36 13.35 0.67
CA ARG A 97 -11.47 13.86 -0.40
C ARG A 97 -10.68 15.10 -0.02
N ARG A 98 -11.31 16.01 0.75
CA ARG A 98 -10.62 17.20 1.27
C ARG A 98 -9.49 16.82 2.22
N ARG A 99 -9.74 15.86 3.11
CA ARG A 99 -8.74 15.34 4.04
C ARG A 99 -7.61 14.65 3.29
N LEU A 100 -7.94 13.84 2.28
CA LEU A 100 -6.94 13.22 1.41
C LEU A 100 -6.04 14.26 0.73
N GLU A 101 -6.59 15.38 0.26
CA GLU A 101 -5.79 16.44 -0.35
C GLU A 101 -4.79 17.08 0.62
N GLU A 102 -5.22 17.34 1.86
CA GLU A 102 -4.36 17.87 2.92
C GLU A 102 -3.27 16.85 3.30
N GLN A 103 -3.63 15.58 3.44
CA GLN A 103 -2.71 14.47 3.71
C GLN A 103 -1.71 14.26 2.58
N TRP A 104 -2.16 14.36 1.33
CA TRP A 104 -1.28 14.22 0.16
C TRP A 104 -0.21 15.32 0.11
N ARG A 105 -0.57 16.56 0.41
CA ARG A 105 0.40 17.66 0.51
C ARG A 105 1.42 17.41 1.63
N ALA A 106 0.98 16.95 2.77
CA ALA A 106 1.87 16.61 3.88
C ALA A 106 2.81 15.44 3.51
N PHE A 107 2.30 14.41 2.83
CA PHE A 107 3.08 13.30 2.31
C PHE A 107 4.18 13.74 1.33
N LEU A 108 3.86 14.57 0.36
CA LEU A 108 4.85 15.08 -0.59
C LEU A 108 5.93 15.92 0.10
N ALA A 109 5.57 16.65 1.14
CA ALA A 109 6.51 17.48 1.91
C ALA A 109 7.40 16.65 2.85
N SER A 110 6.87 15.58 3.46
CA SER A 110 7.62 14.71 4.39
C SER A 110 8.42 13.62 3.69
N GLY A 111 8.04 13.26 2.46
CA GLY A 111 8.65 12.18 1.71
C GLY A 111 8.05 10.80 1.98
N GLY A 112 7.24 10.63 3.01
CA GLY A 112 6.60 9.37 3.35
C GLY A 112 5.32 9.53 4.15
N ALA A 113 4.49 8.50 4.14
CA ALA A 113 3.31 8.39 5.00
C ALA A 113 3.01 6.93 5.28
N GLU A 114 2.41 6.67 6.42
CA GLU A 114 1.94 5.35 6.81
C GLU A 114 0.71 5.45 7.69
N GLY A 115 -0.01 4.36 7.80
CA GLY A 115 -1.17 4.28 8.68
C GLY A 115 -2.22 3.31 8.20
N TRP A 116 -3.44 3.55 8.64
CA TRP A 116 -4.64 2.82 8.27
C TRP A 116 -5.54 3.69 7.40
N TYR A 117 -6.08 3.08 6.36
CA TYR A 117 -6.98 3.76 5.44
C TYR A 117 -8.18 2.89 5.09
N GLN A 118 -9.32 3.53 4.87
CA GLN A 118 -10.52 2.87 4.38
C GLN A 118 -10.62 3.10 2.87
N LEU A 119 -10.21 2.12 2.08
CA LEU A 119 -10.44 2.16 0.64
C LEU A 119 -11.93 1.91 0.35
N TYR A 120 -12.52 2.74 -0.46
CA TYR A 120 -13.86 2.51 -0.96
C TYR A 120 -13.77 1.78 -2.31
N VAL A 121 -14.04 0.49 -2.29
CA VAL A 121 -13.97 -0.38 -3.48
C VAL A 121 -15.38 -0.60 -4.00
N PRO A 122 -15.69 -0.33 -5.28
CA PRO A 122 -16.98 -0.66 -5.87
C PRO A 122 -17.33 -2.12 -5.63
N ASP A 123 -18.61 -2.42 -5.45
CA ASP A 123 -19.17 -3.75 -5.20
C ASP A 123 -18.70 -4.46 -3.91
N ARG A 124 -17.66 -3.94 -3.26
CA ARG A 124 -17.12 -4.49 -1.99
C ARG A 124 -17.28 -3.55 -0.81
N GLY A 125 -17.60 -2.26 -1.06
CA GLY A 125 -17.74 -1.25 -0.01
C GLY A 125 -16.41 -0.80 0.58
N SER A 126 -16.40 -0.50 1.88
CA SER A 126 -15.22 -0.04 2.59
C SER A 126 -14.30 -1.19 2.95
N VAL A 127 -13.06 -1.15 2.47
CA VAL A 127 -12.01 -2.16 2.72
C VAL A 127 -10.92 -1.50 3.56
N PRO A 128 -10.74 -1.91 4.83
CA PRO A 128 -9.67 -1.39 5.66
C PRO A 128 -8.33 -1.97 5.22
N VAL A 129 -7.32 -1.10 5.10
CA VAL A 129 -5.96 -1.47 4.72
C VAL A 129 -4.95 -0.76 5.59
N GLU A 130 -3.91 -1.44 5.96
CA GLU A 130 -2.66 -0.82 6.40
C GLU A 130 -1.90 -0.39 5.17
N PHE A 131 -1.33 0.81 5.17
CA PHE A 131 -0.54 1.28 4.05
C PHE A 131 0.76 1.92 4.49
N SER A 132 1.72 1.89 3.57
CA SER A 132 2.89 2.73 3.59
C SER A 132 3.10 3.33 2.21
N ALA A 133 3.39 4.62 2.17
CA ALA A 133 3.69 5.35 0.95
C ALA A 133 5.05 6.03 1.05
N THR A 134 5.83 5.95 -0.03
CA THR A 134 7.13 6.62 -0.17
C THR A 134 7.10 7.53 -1.38
N ALA A 135 7.37 8.81 -1.15
CA ALA A 135 7.39 9.80 -2.22
C ALA A 135 8.70 9.72 -3.03
N ASN A 136 8.58 10.09 -4.29
CA ASN A 136 9.73 10.25 -5.19
C ASN A 136 10.66 9.04 -5.29
N VAL A 137 10.09 7.83 -5.26
CA VAL A 137 10.85 6.58 -5.56
C VAL A 137 11.47 6.62 -6.96
N LEU A 138 10.85 7.38 -7.86
CA LEU A 138 11.37 7.91 -9.12
C LEU A 138 10.84 9.34 -9.25
N PRO A 139 11.41 10.20 -10.10
CA PRO A 139 10.95 11.57 -10.27
C PRO A 139 9.44 11.67 -10.51
N ALA A 140 8.72 12.37 -9.62
CA ALA A 140 7.26 12.52 -9.62
C ALA A 140 6.50 11.18 -9.63
N ARG A 141 7.05 10.15 -8.97
CA ARG A 141 6.43 8.83 -8.81
C ARG A 141 6.51 8.40 -7.35
N HIS A 142 5.38 7.99 -6.81
CA HIS A 142 5.20 7.66 -5.41
C HIS A 142 4.71 6.23 -5.30
N LEU A 143 5.39 5.43 -4.50
CA LEU A 143 5.02 4.04 -4.23
C LEU A 143 4.10 3.97 -3.02
N SER A 144 2.99 3.26 -3.17
CA SER A 144 2.16 2.81 -2.04
C SER A 144 2.17 1.29 -1.98
N VAL A 145 2.36 0.77 -0.77
CA VAL A 145 2.26 -0.66 -0.45
C VAL A 145 1.12 -0.82 0.54
N PHE A 146 0.22 -1.78 0.28
CA PHE A 146 -0.93 -2.05 1.14
C PHE A 146 -0.83 -3.45 1.73
N ILE A 147 -1.33 -3.59 2.95
CA ILE A 147 -1.54 -4.88 3.60
C ILE A 147 -3.03 -4.95 3.94
N PRO A 148 -3.80 -5.86 3.32
CA PRO A 148 -5.19 -6.08 3.67
C PRO A 148 -5.34 -6.48 5.14
N SER A 149 -6.42 -6.02 5.80
CA SER A 149 -6.58 -6.16 7.25
C SER A 149 -6.80 -7.57 7.75
N ASP A 150 -7.24 -8.50 6.90
CA ASP A 150 -7.35 -9.92 7.26
C ASP A 150 -5.99 -10.51 7.65
N GLU A 151 -4.91 -9.99 7.05
CA GLU A 151 -3.53 -10.36 7.39
C GLU A 151 -2.99 -9.60 8.60
N ALA A 152 -3.41 -8.33 8.77
CA ALA A 152 -2.97 -7.47 9.88
C ALA A 152 -3.77 -7.69 11.17
N SER A 153 -5.03 -8.13 11.07
CA SER A 153 -5.96 -8.24 12.20
C SER A 153 -5.71 -9.43 13.11
N ALA A 154 -4.98 -10.44 12.66
CA ALA A 154 -4.65 -11.61 13.48
C ALA A 154 -3.78 -11.23 14.71
N GLU A 155 -3.11 -10.07 14.67
CA GLU A 155 -2.21 -9.65 15.75
C GLU A 155 -2.73 -8.48 16.64
N GLN A 156 -3.80 -7.72 16.25
CA GLN A 156 -4.13 -6.45 16.93
C GLN A 156 -5.63 -6.11 17.14
N GLY A 157 -6.56 -7.04 17.05
CA GLY A 157 -8.00 -6.78 17.28
C GLY A 157 -8.72 -6.21 16.06
N SER A 158 -10.07 -6.17 16.10
CA SER A 158 -10.93 -5.84 14.95
C SER A 158 -10.54 -4.55 14.23
N ALA A 159 -10.13 -4.66 12.98
CA ALA A 159 -9.73 -3.53 12.13
C ALA A 159 -10.92 -2.65 11.68
N LEU A 160 -12.15 -3.15 11.83
CA LEU A 160 -13.37 -2.48 11.35
C LEU A 160 -13.74 -1.23 12.17
N ASP A 161 -13.27 -1.15 13.43
CA ASP A 161 -13.57 -0.04 14.35
C ASP A 161 -12.42 0.99 14.45
N ARG A 162 -11.36 0.84 13.66
CA ARG A 162 -10.25 1.79 13.69
C ARG A 162 -10.55 3.02 12.84
N GLU A 163 -10.42 4.19 13.45
CA GLU A 163 -10.40 5.42 12.67
C GLU A 163 -9.17 5.46 11.74
N PRO A 164 -9.34 5.93 10.49
CA PRO A 164 -8.22 6.10 9.57
C PRO A 164 -7.13 6.96 10.22
N THR A 165 -5.94 6.42 10.32
CA THR A 165 -4.77 7.14 10.81
C THR A 165 -3.82 7.37 9.64
N TRP A 166 -3.23 8.56 9.63
CA TRP A 166 -2.24 8.93 8.64
C TRP A 166 -1.14 9.71 9.34
N ALA A 167 0.04 9.15 9.38
CA ALA A 167 1.20 9.80 9.94
C ALA A 167 2.22 10.13 8.83
N PRO A 168 2.58 11.41 8.64
CA PRO A 168 3.71 11.75 7.78
C PRO A 168 5.00 11.23 8.39
N VAL A 169 5.84 10.63 7.58
CA VAL A 169 7.13 10.07 8.00
C VAL A 169 8.25 10.77 7.23
N ALA A 170 9.20 11.36 7.97
CA ALA A 170 10.35 11.99 7.33
C ALA A 170 11.31 10.94 6.77
N VAL A 171 11.51 10.96 5.46
CA VAL A 171 12.38 9.99 4.76
C VAL A 171 13.86 10.25 5.01
N GLU A 172 14.25 11.40 5.57
CA GLU A 172 15.64 11.73 5.87
C GLU A 172 16.36 10.75 6.82
N SER A 173 15.61 9.97 7.57
CA SER A 173 16.13 8.95 8.49
C SER A 173 16.16 7.54 7.91
N VAL A 174 15.65 7.36 6.68
CA VAL A 174 15.36 6.08 6.08
C VAL A 174 16.64 5.40 5.61
N GLY A 175 16.87 4.18 6.09
CA GLY A 175 17.90 3.30 5.53
C GLY A 175 19.33 3.58 6.02
N ARG A 176 19.52 4.25 7.16
CA ARG A 176 20.87 4.51 7.71
C ARG A 176 21.60 3.25 8.15
N LEU A 177 20.90 2.20 8.52
CA LEU A 177 21.48 0.94 8.93
C LEU A 177 21.20 -0.15 7.88
N GLN A 178 22.21 -0.92 7.58
CA GLN A 178 22.09 -2.07 6.69
C GLN A 178 21.39 -3.22 7.40
N LEU A 179 20.47 -3.86 6.70
CA LEU A 179 19.91 -5.13 7.16
C LEU A 179 21.01 -6.20 7.17
N THR A 180 21.02 -7.03 8.19
CA THR A 180 21.83 -8.26 8.18
C THR A 180 21.33 -9.20 7.08
N GLU A 181 22.13 -10.17 6.70
CA GLU A 181 21.74 -11.17 5.72
C GLU A 181 20.43 -11.87 6.10
N ARG A 182 20.29 -12.24 7.39
CA ARG A 182 19.08 -12.90 7.91
C ARG A 182 17.85 -11.98 7.91
N GLU A 183 18.01 -10.74 8.31
CA GLU A 183 16.92 -9.75 8.23
C GLU A 183 16.51 -9.50 6.77
N ARG A 184 17.47 -9.46 5.86
CA ARG A 184 17.22 -9.30 4.42
C ARG A 184 16.45 -10.48 3.84
N GLU A 185 16.84 -11.70 4.20
CA GLU A 185 16.17 -12.92 3.81
C GLU A 185 14.72 -12.95 4.31
N VAL A 186 14.50 -12.65 5.61
CA VAL A 186 13.17 -12.55 6.20
C VAL A 186 12.36 -11.45 5.52
N MET A 187 12.91 -10.24 5.33
CA MET A 187 12.19 -9.14 4.69
C MET A 187 11.88 -9.38 3.21
N THR A 188 12.69 -10.16 2.50
CA THR A 188 12.39 -10.60 1.13
C THR A 188 11.16 -11.51 1.09
N LEU A 189 11.04 -12.41 2.06
CA LEU A 189 9.87 -13.28 2.17
C LEU A 189 8.62 -12.51 2.62
N VAL A 190 8.78 -11.54 3.53
CA VAL A 190 7.70 -10.61 3.89
C VAL A 190 7.23 -9.84 2.65
N ALA A 191 8.14 -9.28 1.87
CA ALA A 191 7.82 -8.57 0.63
C ALA A 191 7.13 -9.45 -0.42
N SER A 192 7.39 -10.76 -0.37
CA SER A 192 6.70 -11.77 -1.20
C SER A 192 5.30 -12.12 -0.66
N GLY A 193 4.87 -11.54 0.47
CA GLY A 193 3.55 -11.75 1.06
C GLY A 193 3.43 -12.99 1.94
N LEU A 194 4.54 -13.58 2.41
CA LEU A 194 4.49 -14.71 3.33
C LEU A 194 4.23 -14.22 4.76
N GLN A 195 3.43 -14.99 5.49
CA GLN A 195 3.16 -14.77 6.91
C GLN A 195 4.31 -15.31 7.79
N SER A 196 4.38 -14.83 9.05
CA SER A 196 5.45 -15.24 9.96
C SER A 196 5.54 -16.76 10.16
N GLY A 197 4.41 -17.47 10.12
CA GLY A 197 4.36 -18.93 10.19
C GLY A 197 5.04 -19.60 8.98
N ASP A 198 4.65 -19.19 7.77
CA ASP A 198 5.20 -19.72 6.52
C ASP A 198 6.70 -19.42 6.38
N ILE A 199 7.12 -18.22 6.82
CA ILE A 199 8.52 -17.82 6.85
C ILE A 199 9.30 -18.71 7.84
N ALA A 200 8.72 -18.96 9.01
CA ALA A 200 9.33 -19.81 10.04
C ALA A 200 9.58 -21.22 9.52
N GLU A 201 8.58 -21.83 8.89
CA GLU A 201 8.72 -23.14 8.26
C GLU A 201 9.80 -23.14 7.18
N ARG A 202 9.77 -22.15 6.28
CA ARG A 202 10.69 -22.05 5.15
C ARG A 202 12.14 -21.84 5.56
N LEU A 203 12.37 -21.12 6.66
CA LEU A 203 13.69 -20.75 7.15
C LEU A 203 14.17 -21.64 8.33
N PHE A 204 13.37 -22.63 8.71
CA PHE A 204 13.64 -23.50 9.87
C PHE A 204 13.84 -22.70 11.17
N LEU A 205 12.94 -21.72 11.42
CA LEU A 205 12.92 -20.86 12.60
C LEU A 205 11.63 -21.06 13.39
N SER A 206 11.57 -20.45 14.59
CA SER A 206 10.30 -20.24 15.26
C SER A 206 9.60 -18.98 14.74
N PRO A 207 8.25 -18.91 14.77
CA PRO A 207 7.52 -17.69 14.43
C PRO A 207 7.97 -16.47 15.25
N GLU A 208 8.31 -16.64 16.52
CA GLU A 208 8.84 -15.59 17.39
C GLU A 208 10.21 -15.08 16.93
N THR A 209 11.06 -15.97 16.41
CA THR A 209 12.34 -15.58 15.83
C THR A 209 12.13 -14.75 14.56
N VAL A 210 11.17 -15.14 13.71
CA VAL A 210 10.81 -14.35 12.53
C VAL A 210 10.28 -12.96 12.94
N LYS A 211 9.38 -12.88 13.93
CA LYS A 211 8.89 -11.61 14.47
C LYS A 211 10.02 -10.72 14.96
N SER A 212 10.99 -11.30 15.64
CA SER A 212 12.18 -10.59 16.15
C SER A 212 13.03 -10.04 14.99
N HIS A 213 13.25 -10.81 13.92
CA HIS A 213 13.97 -10.32 12.74
C HIS A 213 13.21 -9.20 12.03
N VAL A 214 11.90 -9.31 11.89
CA VAL A 214 11.06 -8.24 11.33
C VAL A 214 11.16 -6.98 12.20
N HIS A 215 11.01 -7.10 13.52
CA HIS A 215 11.13 -5.97 14.44
C HIS A 215 12.50 -5.27 14.33
N ASN A 216 13.58 -6.03 14.31
CA ASN A 216 14.92 -5.48 14.14
C ASN A 216 15.09 -4.78 12.78
N ALA A 217 14.52 -5.35 11.72
CA ALA A 217 14.52 -4.72 10.41
C ALA A 217 13.74 -3.40 10.42
N LEU A 218 12.56 -3.35 11.06
CA LEU A 218 11.80 -2.11 11.22
C LEU A 218 12.64 -1.03 11.90
N VAL A 219 13.27 -1.35 13.03
CA VAL A 219 14.13 -0.41 13.78
C VAL A 219 15.27 0.10 12.89
N LYS A 220 15.97 -0.78 12.18
CA LYS A 220 17.10 -0.40 11.31
C LYS A 220 16.68 0.46 10.12
N LEU A 221 15.52 0.19 9.56
CA LEU A 221 14.96 0.93 8.44
C LEU A 221 14.29 2.23 8.88
N GLY A 222 14.06 2.44 10.18
CA GLY A 222 13.25 3.54 10.69
C GLY A 222 11.78 3.41 10.31
N ALA A 223 11.32 2.17 10.12
CA ALA A 223 9.95 1.87 9.74
C ALA A 223 9.07 1.58 10.96
N HIS A 224 7.81 2.00 10.92
CA HIS A 224 6.86 1.74 11.99
C HIS A 224 5.90 0.59 11.68
N THR A 225 5.75 0.27 10.39
CA THR A 225 4.90 -0.83 9.91
C THR A 225 5.65 -1.78 8.99
N ARG A 226 5.11 -2.99 8.81
CA ARG A 226 5.66 -3.97 7.86
C ARG A 226 5.66 -3.43 6.43
N ALA A 227 4.55 -2.79 6.01
CA ALA A 227 4.43 -2.18 4.69
C ALA A 227 5.51 -1.12 4.48
N HIS A 228 5.74 -0.27 5.48
CA HIS A 228 6.78 0.75 5.46
C HIS A 228 8.18 0.13 5.33
N ALA A 229 8.49 -0.90 6.12
CA ALA A 229 9.77 -1.60 6.03
C ALA A 229 10.01 -2.22 4.65
N VAL A 230 8.99 -2.84 4.05
CA VAL A 230 9.05 -3.38 2.69
C VAL A 230 9.32 -2.28 1.68
N ALA A 231 8.56 -1.18 1.74
CA ALA A 231 8.74 -0.04 0.81
C ALA A 231 10.17 0.51 0.88
N ILE A 232 10.67 0.80 2.09
CA ILE A 232 12.03 1.30 2.30
C ILE A 232 13.08 0.32 1.80
N ALA A 233 12.99 -0.95 2.19
CA ALA A 233 13.97 -1.97 1.82
C ALA A 233 14.08 -2.15 0.30
N LEU A 234 12.95 -2.06 -0.42
CA LEU A 234 12.90 -2.10 -1.88
C LEU A 234 13.54 -0.86 -2.51
N VAL A 235 13.15 0.32 -2.05
CA VAL A 235 13.63 1.59 -2.61
C VAL A 235 15.13 1.76 -2.37
N THR A 236 15.62 1.40 -1.18
CA THR A 236 17.05 1.47 -0.83
C THR A 236 17.87 0.31 -1.41
N GLY A 237 17.22 -0.69 -2.02
CA GLY A 237 17.87 -1.86 -2.60
C GLY A 237 18.46 -2.81 -1.56
N GLN A 238 17.99 -2.74 -0.31
CA GLN A 238 18.42 -3.65 0.75
C GLN A 238 17.80 -5.04 0.60
N ILE A 239 16.63 -5.12 -0.02
CA ILE A 239 16.08 -6.38 -0.53
C ILE A 239 15.92 -6.32 -2.04
N THR A 240 16.24 -7.42 -2.68
CA THR A 240 16.07 -7.62 -4.12
C THR A 240 15.66 -9.06 -4.34
N TRP A 241 14.87 -9.33 -5.37
CA TRP A 241 14.71 -10.70 -5.83
C TRP A 241 15.86 -11.02 -6.77
N GLU A 242 16.64 -12.06 -6.47
CA GLU A 242 17.59 -12.59 -7.42
C GLU A 242 16.83 -13.08 -8.67
N ILE A 243 17.36 -12.70 -9.83
CA ILE A 243 16.79 -12.96 -11.16
C ILE A 243 17.03 -14.43 -11.50
#